data_fcd924faeb16c6fc78259ac5c26ffdda
#
_entry.id   fcd924faeb16c6fc78259ac5c26ffdda
#
_cell.length_a   1.000
_cell.length_b   1.000
_cell.length_c   1.000
_cell.angle_alpha   90.00
_cell.angle_beta   90.00
_cell.angle_gamma   90.00
#
_symmetry.space_group_name_H-M   'P 1'
#
loop_
_entity.id
_entity.type
_entity.pdbx_description
1 polymer ?
#
loop_
_entity_poly.entity_id
_entity_poly.type
_entity_poly.pdbx_seq_one_letter_code
_entity_poly.pdbx_strand_id
1 'polypeptide(L)'
;MTKRITVTGVTRRLVCIIFTLVLLPFTVNAQTTPTQSAGDSNVRPPITKVDLQIVKRAREILDSPAKWNRADNRVCPAEAKTFSLYCALQMATTEIGGKAEHRGAALQEARFVIDEIAGDRNYEHRLMNYNNDQTTTFADIQEVLRITESLITLRLKGKGTH
;
A
#
# COMPACT_ATOMS: atom_id res chain seq x y z
N MET A 1 -10.28 -31.10 62.34
CA MET A 1 -10.26 -29.81 63.09
C MET A 1 -11.01 -28.78 62.27
N THR A 2 -12.23 -28.50 62.66
CA THR A 2 -13.19 -27.66 61.93
C THR A 2 -13.21 -26.28 62.58
N LYS A 3 -12.88 -25.23 61.86
CA LYS A 3 -13.01 -23.84 62.35
C LYS A 3 -14.17 -23.16 61.62
N ARG A 4 -15.23 -22.91 62.38
CA ARG A 4 -16.37 -22.07 62.00
C ARG A 4 -15.97 -20.62 62.14
N ILE A 5 -16.28 -19.78 61.17
CA ILE A 5 -16.18 -18.32 61.26
C ILE A 5 -17.60 -17.75 61.16
N THR A 6 -17.93 -17.00 62.17
CA THR A 6 -19.20 -16.35 62.45
C THR A 6 -19.36 -15.08 61.60
N VAL A 7 -20.52 -14.91 60.97
CA VAL A 7 -20.94 -13.74 60.20
C VAL A 7 -21.61 -12.76 61.15
N THR A 8 -21.05 -11.56 61.31
CA THR A 8 -21.69 -10.42 61.97
C THR A 8 -22.24 -9.45 60.92
N GLY A 9 -23.51 -9.17 61.03
CA GLY A 9 -24.25 -8.28 60.17
C GLY A 9 -23.88 -6.80 60.37
N VAL A 10 -23.90 -6.07 59.26
CA VAL A 10 -23.85 -4.59 59.26
C VAL A 10 -24.96 -4.04 58.37
N THR A 11 -25.67 -3.20 59.02
CA THR A 11 -26.91 -2.44 58.77
C THR A 11 -26.96 -1.73 57.42
N ARG A 12 -28.10 -1.87 56.73
CA ARG A 12 -28.61 -1.07 55.61
C ARG A 12 -28.62 0.42 55.94
N ARG A 13 -27.95 1.23 55.14
CA ARG A 13 -28.33 2.62 54.92
C ARG A 13 -28.65 2.82 53.45
N LEU A 14 -29.93 3.03 53.21
CA LEU A 14 -30.51 3.36 51.90
C LEU A 14 -30.15 4.83 51.61
N VAL A 15 -29.23 5.08 50.68
CA VAL A 15 -28.97 6.41 50.11
C VAL A 15 -29.60 6.44 48.74
N CYS A 16 -30.77 7.10 48.64
CA CYS A 16 -31.38 7.42 47.35
C CYS A 16 -30.53 8.50 46.66
N ILE A 17 -29.72 8.12 45.70
CA ILE A 17 -29.08 9.05 44.77
C ILE A 17 -29.98 9.14 43.56
N ILE A 18 -30.65 10.28 43.44
CA ILE A 18 -31.43 10.66 42.25
C ILE A 18 -30.42 10.98 41.16
N PHE A 19 -30.21 10.05 40.24
CA PHE A 19 -29.45 10.28 39.01
C PHE A 19 -30.33 11.01 38.02
N THR A 20 -30.17 12.32 37.91
CA THR A 20 -30.74 13.11 36.84
C THR A 20 -29.98 12.75 35.54
N LEU A 21 -30.64 11.93 34.68
CA LEU A 21 -30.15 11.54 33.38
C LEU A 21 -30.24 12.74 32.42
N VAL A 22 -29.14 13.46 32.25
CA VAL A 22 -29.02 14.50 31.23
C VAL A 22 -28.81 13.79 29.89
N LEU A 23 -29.87 13.69 29.10
CA LEU A 23 -29.84 13.23 27.70
C LEU A 23 -29.18 14.32 26.83
N LEU A 24 -27.86 14.22 26.62
CA LEU A 24 -27.17 14.98 25.60
C LEU A 24 -27.45 14.33 24.24
N PRO A 25 -27.92 15.07 23.22
CA PRO A 25 -28.05 14.54 21.88
C PRO A 25 -26.64 14.32 21.31
N PHE A 26 -26.22 13.05 21.18
CA PHE A 26 -25.07 12.68 20.39
C PHE A 26 -25.43 12.92 18.91
N THR A 27 -25.00 14.05 18.35
CA THR A 27 -24.94 14.21 16.91
C THR A 27 -23.85 13.28 16.38
N VAL A 28 -24.26 12.12 15.89
CA VAL A 28 -23.40 11.21 15.13
C VAL A 28 -23.10 11.92 13.80
N ASN A 29 -21.97 12.61 13.74
CA ASN A 29 -21.38 12.97 12.46
C ASN A 29 -20.99 11.66 11.76
N ALA A 30 -21.81 11.20 10.85
CA ALA A 30 -21.44 10.17 9.89
C ALA A 30 -20.34 10.76 9.00
N GLN A 31 -19.08 10.54 9.41
CA GLN A 31 -17.94 10.70 8.52
C GLN A 31 -18.11 9.62 7.44
N THR A 32 -18.64 10.03 6.30
CA THR A 32 -18.55 9.25 5.06
C THR A 32 -17.07 9.13 4.73
N THR A 33 -16.45 8.08 5.24
CA THR A 33 -15.14 7.62 4.76
C THR A 33 -15.33 7.32 3.28
N PRO A 34 -14.66 8.02 2.34
CA PRO A 34 -14.76 7.64 0.94
C PRO A 34 -14.33 6.19 0.83
N THR A 35 -15.24 5.32 0.41
CA THR A 35 -14.93 3.94 0.05
C THR A 35 -13.91 4.03 -1.08
N GLN A 36 -12.63 3.86 -0.75
CA GLN A 36 -11.58 3.81 -1.74
C GLN A 36 -11.85 2.58 -2.60
N SER A 37 -12.16 2.80 -3.86
CA SER A 37 -12.25 1.76 -4.87
C SER A 37 -11.07 0.81 -4.72
N ALA A 38 -11.33 -0.50 -4.65
CA ALA A 38 -10.31 -1.53 -4.49
C ALA A 38 -9.35 -1.60 -5.69
N GLY A 39 -9.72 -1.01 -6.83
CA GLY A 39 -8.92 -0.95 -8.05
C GLY A 39 -7.82 0.10 -8.04
N ASP A 40 -6.96 0.04 -9.05
CA ASP A 40 -5.88 1.01 -9.26
C ASP A 40 -6.41 2.37 -9.70
N SER A 41 -5.81 3.46 -9.21
CA SER A 41 -6.16 4.83 -9.59
C SER A 41 -5.74 5.15 -11.03
N ASN A 42 -6.54 5.94 -11.74
CA ASN A 42 -6.22 6.49 -13.06
C ASN A 42 -5.68 7.93 -12.99
N VAL A 43 -5.37 8.43 -11.81
CA VAL A 43 -4.79 9.75 -11.61
C VAL A 43 -3.27 9.68 -11.60
N ARG A 44 -2.61 10.49 -12.44
CA ARG A 44 -1.15 10.65 -12.43
C ARG A 44 -0.73 11.66 -11.36
N PRO A 45 -0.09 11.22 -10.27
CA PRO A 45 0.39 12.14 -9.23
C PRO A 45 1.59 12.96 -9.73
N PRO A 46 1.92 14.09 -9.05
CA PRO A 46 3.15 14.81 -9.30
C PRO A 46 4.37 13.93 -9.02
N ILE A 47 5.37 14.02 -9.92
CA ILE A 47 6.61 13.26 -9.83
C ILE A 47 7.70 14.10 -9.18
N THR A 48 8.56 13.46 -8.41
CA THR A 48 9.73 14.00 -7.74
C THR A 48 11.01 13.23 -8.11
N LYS A 49 12.17 13.74 -7.70
CA LYS A 49 13.44 13.00 -7.84
C LYS A 49 13.47 11.71 -7.01
N VAL A 50 12.70 11.66 -5.92
CA VAL A 50 12.57 10.46 -5.07
C VAL A 50 11.94 9.32 -5.87
N ASP A 51 10.91 9.62 -6.69
CA ASP A 51 10.26 8.59 -7.51
C ASP A 51 11.22 7.97 -8.54
N LEU A 52 12.12 8.79 -9.10
CA LEU A 52 13.18 8.28 -9.98
C LEU A 52 14.14 7.33 -9.23
N GLN A 53 14.52 7.67 -8.01
CA GLN A 53 15.37 6.82 -7.17
C GLN A 53 14.67 5.50 -6.81
N ILE A 54 13.38 5.55 -6.51
CA ILE A 54 12.56 4.36 -6.22
C ILE A 54 12.58 3.39 -7.41
N VAL A 55 12.33 3.86 -8.64
CA VAL A 55 12.33 2.98 -9.81
C VAL A 55 13.72 2.41 -10.08
N LYS A 56 14.79 3.19 -9.96
CA LYS A 56 16.15 2.69 -10.09
C LYS A 56 16.44 1.60 -9.06
N ARG A 57 16.06 1.83 -7.81
CA ARG A 57 16.24 0.86 -6.73
C ARG A 57 15.45 -0.43 -6.97
N ALA A 58 14.22 -0.34 -7.47
CA ALA A 58 13.43 -1.51 -7.85
C ALA A 58 14.10 -2.35 -8.93
N ARG A 59 14.77 -1.72 -9.91
CA ARG A 59 15.57 -2.41 -10.93
C ARG A 59 16.79 -3.13 -10.34
N GLU A 60 17.44 -2.54 -9.35
CA GLU A 60 18.55 -3.17 -8.62
C GLU A 60 18.07 -4.36 -7.79
N ILE A 61 16.89 -4.28 -7.16
CA ILE A 61 16.27 -5.39 -6.43
C ILE A 61 15.96 -6.56 -7.38
N LEU A 62 15.48 -6.26 -8.58
CA LEU A 62 15.18 -7.22 -9.65
C LEU A 62 16.34 -7.30 -10.66
N ASP A 63 17.57 -7.50 -10.21
CA ASP A 63 18.77 -7.52 -11.04
C ASP A 63 18.89 -8.75 -11.96
N SER A 64 18.17 -9.82 -11.65
CA SER A 64 18.25 -11.09 -12.36
C SER A 64 16.95 -11.88 -12.30
N PRO A 65 16.73 -12.83 -13.25
CA PRO A 65 15.55 -13.69 -13.22
C PRO A 65 15.42 -14.50 -11.91
N ALA A 66 16.53 -14.82 -11.27
CA ALA A 66 16.55 -15.55 -9.99
C ALA A 66 15.95 -14.74 -8.82
N LYS A 67 15.88 -13.41 -8.96
CA LYS A 67 15.26 -12.52 -7.99
C LYS A 67 13.78 -12.28 -8.25
N TRP A 68 13.28 -12.68 -9.39
CA TRP A 68 11.89 -12.44 -9.77
C TRP A 68 10.95 -13.52 -9.25
N ASN A 69 9.95 -13.08 -8.48
CA ASN A 69 8.82 -13.90 -8.06
C ASN A 69 7.63 -13.68 -9.00
N ARG A 70 7.30 -14.67 -9.79
CA ARG A 70 6.18 -14.61 -10.72
C ARG A 70 4.80 -14.70 -10.06
N ALA A 71 4.72 -15.20 -8.82
CA ALA A 71 3.47 -15.38 -8.08
C ALA A 71 3.23 -14.23 -7.11
N ASP A 72 2.81 -13.08 -7.62
CA ASP A 72 2.46 -11.91 -6.82
C ASP A 72 1.10 -12.09 -6.13
N ASN A 73 1.05 -11.89 -4.83
CA ASN A 73 -0.16 -11.81 -4.02
C ASN A 73 -0.24 -10.49 -3.24
N ARG A 74 0.62 -9.52 -3.57
CA ARG A 74 0.78 -8.22 -2.91
C ARG A 74 1.22 -8.29 -1.44
N VAL A 75 1.67 -9.44 -0.98
CA VAL A 75 2.30 -9.61 0.32
C VAL A 75 3.81 -9.56 0.11
N CYS A 76 4.48 -8.59 0.72
CA CYS A 76 5.91 -8.32 0.53
C CYS A 76 6.66 -8.50 1.85
N PRO A 77 7.08 -9.73 2.21
CA PRO A 77 7.85 -9.96 3.43
C PRO A 77 9.19 -9.22 3.40
N ALA A 78 9.59 -8.64 4.53
CA ALA A 78 10.84 -7.88 4.61
C ALA A 78 12.08 -8.73 4.32
N GLU A 79 12.04 -10.03 4.68
CA GLU A 79 13.12 -11.02 4.48
C GLU A 79 13.04 -11.80 3.17
N ALA A 80 12.14 -11.38 2.24
CA ALA A 80 11.98 -12.06 0.96
C ALA A 80 13.30 -12.08 0.16
N LYS A 81 13.58 -13.21 -0.51
CA LYS A 81 14.74 -13.40 -1.39
C LYS A 81 14.42 -13.12 -2.86
N THR A 82 13.13 -13.21 -3.21
CA THR A 82 12.60 -12.97 -4.55
C THR A 82 11.43 -12.00 -4.46
N PHE A 83 11.26 -11.16 -5.47
CA PHE A 83 10.29 -10.08 -5.46
C PHE A 83 9.46 -10.07 -6.74
N SER A 84 8.16 -9.87 -6.60
CA SER A 84 7.33 -9.47 -7.74
C SER A 84 7.64 -8.03 -8.13
N LEU A 85 7.16 -7.60 -9.30
CA LEU A 85 7.26 -6.20 -9.73
C LEU A 85 6.67 -5.24 -8.67
N TYR A 86 5.51 -5.58 -8.12
CA TYR A 86 4.89 -4.80 -7.05
C TYR A 86 5.76 -4.76 -5.80
N CYS A 87 6.25 -5.92 -5.33
CA CYS A 87 7.04 -5.98 -4.10
C CYS A 87 8.41 -5.30 -4.25
N ALA A 88 9.05 -5.37 -5.42
CA ALA A 88 10.29 -4.65 -5.68
C ALA A 88 10.10 -3.12 -5.60
N LEU A 89 9.03 -2.59 -6.22
CA LEU A 89 8.68 -1.17 -6.14
C LEU A 89 8.29 -0.77 -4.72
N GLN A 90 7.54 -1.61 -4.00
CA GLN A 90 7.13 -1.36 -2.62
C GLN A 90 8.32 -1.35 -1.65
N MET A 91 9.26 -2.30 -1.80
CA MET A 91 10.49 -2.36 -1.03
C MET A 91 11.35 -1.11 -1.28
N ALA A 92 11.57 -0.77 -2.56
CA ALA A 92 12.30 0.44 -2.94
C ALA A 92 11.66 1.70 -2.37
N THR A 93 10.31 1.78 -2.36
CA THR A 93 9.58 2.91 -1.77
C THR A 93 9.85 3.02 -0.26
N THR A 94 9.87 1.89 0.44
CA THR A 94 10.18 1.86 1.88
C THR A 94 11.62 2.25 2.16
N GLU A 95 12.58 1.74 1.39
CA GLU A 95 14.01 2.02 1.57
C GLU A 95 14.35 3.49 1.29
N ILE A 96 13.78 4.09 0.26
CA ILE A 96 14.07 5.47 -0.18
C ILE A 96 13.16 6.49 0.52
N GLY A 97 11.87 6.19 0.67
CA GLY A 97 10.86 7.10 1.21
C GLY A 97 10.59 6.92 2.71
N GLY A 98 11.16 5.91 3.35
CA GLY A 98 11.00 5.61 4.78
C GLY A 98 9.68 4.94 5.16
N LYS A 99 8.74 4.80 4.24
CA LYS A 99 7.45 4.13 4.45
C LYS A 99 6.94 3.50 3.16
N ALA A 100 6.15 2.44 3.33
CA ALA A 100 5.44 1.84 2.21
C ALA A 100 4.33 2.79 1.70
N GLU A 101 4.26 3.02 0.39
CA GLU A 101 3.25 3.88 -0.22
C GLU A 101 2.68 3.24 -1.50
N HIS A 102 1.60 2.50 -1.31
CA HIS A 102 0.94 1.73 -2.39
C HIS A 102 0.50 2.59 -3.59
N ARG A 103 0.18 3.86 -3.38
CA ARG A 103 -0.27 4.83 -4.40
C ARG A 103 0.79 5.89 -4.73
N GLY A 104 2.03 5.66 -4.34
CA GLY A 104 3.16 6.55 -4.65
C GLY A 104 3.35 6.73 -6.16
N ALA A 105 3.92 7.86 -6.55
CA ALA A 105 4.03 8.25 -7.95
C ALA A 105 4.85 7.25 -8.78
N ALA A 106 5.92 6.69 -8.23
CA ALA A 106 6.71 5.66 -8.89
C ALA A 106 5.89 4.41 -9.27
N LEU A 107 5.08 3.89 -8.32
CA LEU A 107 4.21 2.75 -8.57
C LEU A 107 3.10 3.10 -9.57
N GLN A 108 2.57 4.31 -9.49
CA GLN A 108 1.51 4.76 -10.38
C GLN A 108 2.01 4.92 -11.81
N GLU A 109 3.21 5.45 -12.04
CA GLU A 109 3.81 5.54 -13.38
C GLU A 109 4.06 4.14 -13.97
N ALA A 110 4.53 3.18 -13.17
CA ALA A 110 4.69 1.80 -13.64
C ALA A 110 3.35 1.17 -14.05
N ARG A 111 2.24 1.51 -13.37
CA ARG A 111 0.89 1.07 -13.78
C ARG A 111 0.49 1.63 -15.15
N PHE A 112 0.76 2.91 -15.39
CA PHE A 112 0.47 3.53 -16.69
C PHE A 112 1.33 2.96 -17.81
N VAL A 113 2.59 2.62 -17.53
CA VAL A 113 3.43 1.93 -18.49
C VAL A 113 2.83 0.57 -18.85
N ILE A 114 2.32 -0.18 -17.86
CA ILE A 114 1.65 -1.45 -18.12
C ILE A 114 0.42 -1.26 -19.00
N ASP A 115 -0.40 -0.23 -18.77
CA ASP A 115 -1.55 0.06 -19.62
C ASP A 115 -1.14 0.30 -21.09
N GLU A 116 0.00 0.98 -21.31
CA GLU A 116 0.49 1.28 -22.65
C GLU A 116 1.05 0.03 -23.37
N ILE A 117 1.73 -0.87 -22.64
CA ILE A 117 2.38 -2.05 -23.25
C ILE A 117 1.54 -3.32 -23.23
N ALA A 118 0.51 -3.39 -22.37
CA ALA A 118 -0.34 -4.56 -22.26
C ALA A 118 -1.32 -4.72 -23.44
N GLY A 119 -1.49 -3.69 -24.26
CA GLY A 119 -2.46 -3.68 -25.35
C GLY A 119 -3.90 -3.83 -24.84
N ASP A 120 -4.65 -4.78 -25.42
CA ASP A 120 -6.06 -5.01 -25.05
C ASP A 120 -6.26 -5.74 -23.71
N ARG A 121 -5.17 -6.13 -23.03
CA ARG A 121 -5.25 -6.78 -21.70
C ARG A 121 -5.63 -5.76 -20.64
N ASN A 122 -6.79 -5.92 -20.06
CA ASN A 122 -7.27 -5.04 -18.98
C ASN A 122 -7.03 -5.69 -17.61
N TYR A 123 -6.13 -5.10 -16.82
CA TYR A 123 -5.75 -5.60 -15.51
C TYR A 123 -6.36 -4.75 -14.38
N GLU A 124 -7.19 -5.34 -13.53
CA GLU A 124 -7.74 -4.67 -12.35
C GLU A 124 -6.63 -4.21 -11.38
N HIS A 125 -5.66 -5.10 -11.14
CA HIS A 125 -4.47 -4.83 -10.33
C HIS A 125 -3.23 -4.92 -11.23
N ARG A 126 -2.95 -3.84 -11.97
CA ARG A 126 -1.97 -3.80 -13.06
C ARG A 126 -0.63 -4.46 -12.74
N LEU A 127 0.04 -4.01 -11.67
CA LEU A 127 1.36 -4.55 -11.30
C LEU A 127 1.31 -6.04 -11.00
N MET A 128 0.32 -6.48 -10.21
CA MET A 128 0.16 -7.88 -9.83
C MET A 128 -0.26 -8.75 -11.01
N ASN A 129 -1.33 -8.35 -11.72
CA ASN A 129 -1.89 -9.17 -12.78
C ASN A 129 -0.91 -9.27 -13.97
N TYR A 130 -0.21 -8.18 -14.31
CA TYR A 130 0.85 -8.20 -15.32
C TYR A 130 2.01 -9.11 -14.91
N ASN A 131 2.48 -9.00 -13.66
CA ASN A 131 3.54 -9.86 -13.14
C ASN A 131 3.18 -11.36 -13.19
N ASN A 132 1.89 -11.69 -12.95
CA ASN A 132 1.39 -13.06 -12.87
C ASN A 132 0.96 -13.63 -14.24
N ASP A 133 0.84 -12.79 -15.25
CA ASP A 133 0.42 -13.19 -16.58
C ASP A 133 1.42 -14.22 -17.16
N GLN A 134 0.89 -15.33 -17.70
CA GLN A 134 1.70 -16.44 -18.19
C GLN A 134 2.63 -16.05 -19.35
N THR A 135 2.26 -15.03 -20.11
CA THR A 135 3.04 -14.52 -21.23
C THR A 135 4.09 -13.51 -20.83
N THR A 136 4.00 -12.93 -19.64
CA THR A 136 5.00 -11.98 -19.13
C THR A 136 6.29 -12.69 -18.79
N THR A 137 7.39 -12.18 -19.29
CA THR A 137 8.75 -12.65 -19.02
C THR A 137 9.50 -11.71 -18.08
N PHE A 138 10.65 -12.15 -17.56
CA PHE A 138 11.52 -11.26 -16.77
C PHE A 138 12.01 -10.05 -17.61
N ALA A 139 12.24 -10.24 -18.91
CA ALA A 139 12.60 -9.13 -19.80
C ALA A 139 11.49 -8.07 -19.87
N ASP A 140 10.23 -8.48 -19.89
CA ASP A 140 9.10 -7.56 -19.89
C ASP A 140 9.00 -6.79 -18.56
N ILE A 141 9.28 -7.43 -17.44
CA ILE A 141 9.37 -6.76 -16.12
C ILE A 141 10.46 -5.68 -16.12
N GLN A 142 11.65 -6.00 -16.66
CA GLN A 142 12.74 -5.04 -16.80
C GLN A 142 12.37 -3.88 -17.73
N GLU A 143 11.64 -4.17 -18.81
CA GLU A 143 11.19 -3.16 -19.76
C GLU A 143 10.17 -2.20 -19.15
N VAL A 144 9.20 -2.70 -18.34
CA VAL A 144 8.31 -1.83 -17.55
C VAL A 144 9.11 -0.85 -16.71
N LEU A 145 10.08 -1.34 -15.94
CA LEU A 145 10.89 -0.49 -15.06
C LEU A 145 11.75 0.50 -15.86
N ARG A 146 12.32 0.08 -16.98
CA ARG A 146 13.13 0.94 -17.86
C ARG A 146 12.31 2.08 -18.47
N ILE A 147 11.12 1.77 -18.99
CA ILE A 147 10.21 2.78 -19.56
C ILE A 147 9.75 3.73 -18.48
N THR A 148 9.37 3.22 -17.31
CA THR A 148 8.96 4.02 -16.14
C THR A 148 10.06 5.00 -15.74
N GLU A 149 11.33 4.55 -15.65
CA GLU A 149 12.48 5.40 -15.34
C GLU A 149 12.66 6.52 -16.39
N SER A 150 12.51 6.18 -17.67
CA SER A 150 12.64 7.12 -18.77
C SER A 150 11.54 8.19 -18.74
N LEU A 151 10.29 7.80 -18.54
CA LEU A 151 9.15 8.74 -18.45
C LEU A 151 9.27 9.67 -17.24
N ILE A 152 9.63 9.16 -16.07
CA ILE A 152 9.89 9.98 -14.89
C ILE A 152 11.01 10.99 -15.18
N THR A 153 12.10 10.55 -15.79
CA THR A 153 13.23 11.42 -16.13
C THR A 153 12.81 12.55 -17.08
N LEU A 154 12.03 12.24 -18.13
CA LEU A 154 11.53 13.23 -19.08
C LEU A 154 10.60 14.25 -18.40
N ARG A 155 9.67 13.78 -17.56
CA ARG A 155 8.74 14.66 -16.84
C ARG A 155 9.44 15.57 -15.83
N LEU A 156 10.54 15.12 -15.20
CA LEU A 156 11.37 15.95 -14.32
C LEU A 156 12.10 17.04 -15.08
N LYS A 157 12.62 16.74 -16.29
CA LYS A 157 13.27 17.73 -17.15
C LYS A 157 12.29 18.81 -17.64
N GLY A 158 11.08 18.42 -18.04
CA GLY A 158 10.04 19.35 -18.49
C GLY A 158 9.53 20.31 -17.42
N LYS A 159 9.67 19.99 -16.14
CA LYS A 159 9.31 20.88 -15.01
C LYS A 159 10.39 21.95 -14.73
N GLY A 160 11.61 21.76 -15.20
CA GLY A 160 12.74 22.68 -14.95
C GLY A 160 12.89 23.83 -15.93
N THR A 161 11.98 23.96 -16.91
CA THR A 161 12.04 24.96 -18.00
C THR A 161 11.02 26.11 -17.85
N HIS A 162 10.51 26.35 -16.62
CA HIS A 162 9.61 27.48 -16.31
C HIS A 162 10.21 28.39 -15.27
#